data_babf77b59eb017430460e68d71e59b25
#
_entry.id   babf77b59eb017430460e68d71e59b25
#
_cell.length_a   1.000
_cell.length_b   1.000
_cell.length_c   1.000
_cell.angle_alpha   90.00
_cell.angle_beta   90.00
_cell.angle_gamma   90.00
#
_symmetry.space_group_name_H-M   'P 1'
#
loop_
_entity.id
_entity.type
_entity.pdbx_description
1 polymer ?
#
loop_
_entity_poly.entity_id
_entity_poly.type
_entity_poly.pdbx_seq_one_letter_code
_entity_poly.pdbx_strand_id
1 'polypeptide(L)'
;MDETARLLLWLALAGTAVTFAGSAAIWFMDEERRIRRAFRHVLKLPADAVIVANGRGVGFNFARNLAAVAWDQGAWCLVYRIDELVGAELIVDGEVRARAYRGEARRALERTTPGAGQITLRLVFDDARYPDFE
;
A
#
# COMPACT_ATOMS: atom_id res chain seq x y z
N MET A 1 -1.02 8.90 -50.48
CA MET A 1 -0.04 8.86 -49.38
C MET A 1 1.01 7.81 -49.74
N ASP A 2 2.24 8.22 -49.87
CA ASP A 2 3.34 7.33 -50.23
C ASP A 2 3.56 6.25 -49.18
N GLU A 3 4.04 5.09 -49.56
CA GLU A 3 4.33 3.99 -48.64
C GLU A 3 5.28 4.40 -47.54
N THR A 4 6.26 5.22 -47.85
CA THR A 4 7.21 5.78 -46.87
C THR A 4 6.53 6.65 -45.82
N ALA A 5 5.56 7.47 -46.24
CA ALA A 5 4.79 8.31 -45.30
C ALA A 5 3.92 7.47 -44.37
N ARG A 6 3.32 6.38 -44.91
CA ARG A 6 2.55 5.44 -44.08
C ARG A 6 3.42 4.71 -43.07
N LEU A 7 4.59 4.25 -43.48
CA LEU A 7 5.56 3.61 -42.59
C LEU A 7 6.02 4.54 -41.48
N LEU A 8 6.34 5.78 -41.79
CA LEU A 8 6.72 6.80 -40.82
C LEU A 8 5.60 7.09 -39.83
N LEU A 9 4.36 7.17 -40.32
CA LEU A 9 3.19 7.37 -39.48
C LEU A 9 3.01 6.20 -38.49
N TRP A 10 3.12 4.95 -38.97
CA TRP A 10 3.02 3.76 -38.11
C TRP A 10 4.14 3.67 -37.09
N LEU A 11 5.36 4.02 -37.50
CA LEU A 11 6.51 4.08 -36.55
C LEU A 11 6.32 5.14 -35.47
N ALA A 12 5.82 6.31 -35.85
CA ALA A 12 5.52 7.38 -34.89
C ALA A 12 4.42 6.98 -33.91
N LEU A 13 3.35 6.37 -34.40
CA LEU A 13 2.25 5.88 -33.55
C LEU A 13 2.72 4.76 -32.61
N ALA A 14 3.48 3.80 -33.12
CA ALA A 14 4.03 2.71 -32.31
C ALA A 14 4.99 3.24 -31.23
N GLY A 15 5.88 4.15 -31.59
CA GLY A 15 6.81 4.78 -30.65
C GLY A 15 6.09 5.56 -29.56
N THR A 16 5.06 6.32 -29.92
CA THR A 16 4.23 7.05 -28.96
C THR A 16 3.49 6.09 -28.01
N ALA A 17 2.88 5.04 -28.53
CA ALA A 17 2.17 4.04 -27.74
C ALA A 17 3.09 3.33 -26.74
N VAL A 18 4.29 2.94 -27.18
CA VAL A 18 5.31 2.31 -26.31
C VAL A 18 5.77 3.27 -25.22
N THR A 19 5.98 4.54 -25.55
CA THR A 19 6.38 5.57 -24.57
C THR A 19 5.30 5.78 -23.53
N PHE A 20 4.04 5.91 -23.92
CA PHE A 20 2.92 6.05 -22.97
C PHE A 20 2.76 4.82 -22.09
N ALA A 21 2.80 3.63 -22.66
CA ALA A 21 2.69 2.38 -21.91
C ALA A 21 3.85 2.23 -20.92
N GLY A 22 5.08 2.53 -21.34
CA GLY A 22 6.26 2.49 -20.48
C GLY A 22 6.18 3.51 -19.35
N SER A 23 5.77 4.74 -19.64
CA SER A 23 5.61 5.80 -18.63
C SER A 23 4.52 5.46 -17.62
N ALA A 24 3.38 4.96 -18.08
CA ALA A 24 2.30 4.52 -17.19
C ALA A 24 2.74 3.35 -16.30
N ALA A 25 3.45 2.36 -16.84
CA ALA A 25 3.97 1.25 -16.07
C ALA A 25 4.96 1.70 -15.00
N ILE A 26 5.88 2.61 -15.34
CA ILE A 26 6.84 3.19 -14.40
C ILE A 26 6.12 3.98 -13.31
N TRP A 27 5.10 4.74 -13.66
CA TRP A 27 4.32 5.53 -12.72
C TRP A 27 3.59 4.64 -11.70
N PHE A 28 2.92 3.58 -12.16
CA PHE A 28 2.22 2.63 -11.29
C PHE A 28 3.18 1.81 -10.41
N MET A 29 4.32 1.42 -10.94
CA MET A 29 5.32 0.66 -10.19
C MET A 29 6.15 1.50 -9.23
N ASP A 30 6.27 2.80 -9.47
CA ASP A 30 7.16 3.68 -8.73
C ASP A 30 6.68 3.92 -7.29
N GLU A 31 5.38 4.08 -7.08
CA GLU A 31 4.78 4.25 -5.75
C GLU A 31 5.06 3.06 -4.83
N GLU A 32 4.75 1.85 -5.28
CA GLU A 32 5.01 0.64 -4.51
C GLU A 32 6.50 0.44 -4.25
N ARG A 33 7.33 0.67 -5.27
CA ARG A 33 8.79 0.57 -5.13
C ARG A 33 9.36 1.58 -4.15
N ARG A 34 8.88 2.80 -4.14
CA ARG A 34 9.30 3.84 -3.21
C ARG A 34 8.99 3.45 -1.78
N ILE A 35 7.79 2.99 -1.52
CA ILE A 35 7.35 2.56 -0.20
C ILE A 35 8.11 1.31 0.24
N ARG A 36 8.28 0.32 -0.61
CA ARG A 36 9.09 -0.87 -0.32
C ARG A 36 10.56 -0.53 -0.04
N ARG A 37 11.13 0.42 -0.78
CA ARG A 37 12.49 0.90 -0.55
C ARG A 37 12.61 1.63 0.77
N ALA A 38 11.65 2.47 1.11
CA ALA A 38 11.58 3.15 2.40
C ALA A 38 11.52 2.13 3.55
N PHE A 39 10.69 1.09 3.45
CA PHE A 39 10.61 0.04 4.45
C PHE A 39 11.90 -0.75 4.57
N ARG A 40 12.54 -1.09 3.46
CA ARG A 40 13.85 -1.76 3.50
C ARG A 40 14.90 -0.93 4.22
N HIS A 41 14.89 0.36 4.03
CA HIS A 41 15.80 1.29 4.71
C HIS A 41 15.51 1.37 6.21
N VAL A 42 14.26 1.52 6.59
CA VAL A 42 13.83 1.70 7.98
C VAL A 42 13.86 0.39 8.78
N LEU A 43 13.41 -0.69 8.19
CA LEU A 43 13.39 -2.02 8.80
C LEU A 43 14.74 -2.76 8.69
N LYS A 44 15.66 -2.25 7.86
CA LYS A 44 17.00 -2.79 7.56
C LYS A 44 17.03 -4.18 6.91
N LEU A 45 15.87 -4.78 6.67
CA LEU A 45 15.66 -6.05 5.98
C LEU A 45 14.43 -5.91 5.09
N PRO A 46 14.30 -6.75 4.05
CA PRO A 46 13.06 -6.80 3.29
C PRO A 46 11.88 -7.10 4.22
N ALA A 47 10.77 -6.40 4.02
CA ALA A 47 9.57 -6.64 4.82
C ALA A 47 8.97 -8.02 4.51
N ASP A 48 8.54 -8.74 5.54
CA ASP A 48 7.89 -10.05 5.41
C ASP A 48 6.47 -9.90 4.84
N ALA A 49 5.78 -8.82 5.19
CA ALA A 49 4.47 -8.48 4.68
C ALA A 49 4.39 -6.98 4.40
N VAL A 50 3.85 -6.62 3.25
CA VAL A 50 3.68 -5.22 2.83
C VAL A 50 2.30 -5.03 2.21
N ILE A 51 1.62 -3.97 2.62
CA ILE A 51 0.37 -3.51 2.01
C ILE A 51 0.58 -2.06 1.58
N VAL A 52 0.32 -1.78 0.31
CA VAL A 52 0.45 -0.43 -0.27
C VAL A 52 -0.85 -0.05 -0.96
N ALA A 53 -1.35 1.12 -0.64
CA ALA A 53 -2.54 1.70 -1.29
C ALA A 53 -2.55 3.23 -1.13
N ASN A 54 -2.89 3.94 -2.19
CA ASN A 54 -3.12 5.40 -2.18
C ASN A 54 -1.99 6.22 -1.55
N GLY A 55 -0.74 5.93 -1.90
CA GLY A 55 0.43 6.63 -1.39
C GLY A 55 0.81 6.31 0.05
N ARG A 56 0.11 5.35 0.68
CA ARG A 56 0.35 4.88 2.05
C ARG A 56 0.73 3.41 2.04
N GLY A 57 1.42 2.99 3.06
CA GLY A 57 1.80 1.60 3.19
C GLY A 57 2.07 1.19 4.63
N VAL A 58 1.99 -0.11 4.84
CA VAL A 58 2.34 -0.78 6.09
C VAL A 58 3.25 -1.95 5.76
N GLY A 59 4.36 -2.07 6.48
CA GLY A 59 5.29 -3.16 6.34
C GLY A 59 5.64 -3.77 7.70
N PHE A 60 5.83 -5.09 7.72
CA PHE A 60 6.18 -5.83 8.92
C PHE A 60 7.47 -6.61 8.75
N ASN A 61 8.31 -6.59 9.76
CA ASN A 61 9.43 -7.51 9.90
C ASN A 61 9.25 -8.29 11.20
N PHE A 62 8.77 -9.52 11.08
CA PHE A 62 8.44 -10.37 12.23
C PHE A 62 9.69 -10.84 12.98
N ALA A 63 10.80 -11.07 12.28
CA ALA A 63 12.05 -11.49 12.91
C ALA A 63 12.62 -10.43 13.86
N ARG A 64 12.46 -9.16 13.52
CA ARG A 64 12.90 -8.03 14.36
C ARG A 64 11.81 -7.43 15.24
N ASN A 65 10.59 -7.94 15.16
CA ASN A 65 9.45 -7.42 15.90
C ASN A 65 9.16 -5.94 15.57
N LEU A 66 9.31 -5.56 14.29
CA LEU A 66 9.13 -4.19 13.82
C LEU A 66 7.96 -4.08 12.84
N ALA A 67 7.23 -2.98 12.96
CA ALA A 67 6.23 -2.54 12.00
C ALA A 67 6.56 -1.12 11.56
N ALA A 68 6.39 -0.83 10.28
CA ALA A 68 6.56 0.50 9.73
C ALA A 68 5.30 0.95 9.01
N VAL A 69 4.92 2.20 9.20
CA VAL A 69 3.86 2.85 8.44
C VAL A 69 4.45 3.99 7.64
N ALA A 70 3.98 4.15 6.41
CA ALA A 70 4.46 5.17 5.51
C ALA A 70 3.30 5.95 4.91
N TRP A 71 3.50 7.23 4.71
CA TRP A 71 2.57 8.09 3.99
C TRP A 71 3.34 9.06 3.09
N ASP A 72 2.61 9.83 2.30
CA ASP A 72 3.19 10.75 1.32
C ASP A 72 4.18 10.02 0.38
N GLN A 73 3.71 8.91 -0.21
CA GLN A 73 4.47 8.06 -1.15
C GLN A 73 5.82 7.57 -0.62
N GLY A 74 5.91 7.34 0.68
CA GLY A 74 7.12 6.87 1.34
C GLY A 74 8.08 7.97 1.79
N ALA A 75 7.71 9.25 1.65
CA ALA A 75 8.52 10.36 2.15
C ALA A 75 8.59 10.38 3.68
N TRP A 76 7.54 9.96 4.35
CA TRP A 76 7.44 9.88 5.79
C TRP A 76 7.18 8.46 6.24
N CYS A 77 7.94 8.00 7.22
CA CYS A 77 7.79 6.68 7.83
C CYS A 77 7.84 6.79 9.35
N LEU A 78 6.99 6.02 10.02
CA LEU A 78 7.08 5.76 11.46
C LEU A 78 7.37 4.28 11.66
N VAL A 79 8.25 3.99 12.62
CA VAL A 79 8.60 2.61 13.00
C VAL A 79 8.08 2.34 14.39
N TYR A 80 7.34 1.24 14.52
CA TYR A 80 6.84 0.72 15.79
C TYR A 80 7.36 -0.69 16.02
N ARG A 81 7.41 -1.08 17.27
CA ARG A 81 7.50 -2.52 17.58
C ARG A 81 6.13 -3.15 17.40
N ILE A 82 6.08 -4.40 16.99
CA ILE A 82 4.81 -5.10 16.74
C ILE A 82 3.98 -5.18 18.04
N ASP A 83 4.61 -5.26 19.19
CA ASP A 83 3.95 -5.24 20.49
C ASP A 83 3.28 -3.89 20.83
N GLU A 84 3.62 -2.80 20.16
CA GLU A 84 2.91 -1.52 20.25
C GLU A 84 1.61 -1.48 19.44
N LEU A 85 1.38 -2.46 18.56
CA LEU A 85 0.13 -2.61 17.83
C LEU A 85 -0.95 -3.14 18.78
N VAL A 86 -1.93 -2.31 19.08
CA VAL A 86 -3.03 -2.62 20.00
C VAL A 86 -4.16 -3.36 19.30
N GLY A 87 -4.43 -3.01 18.05
CA GLY A 87 -5.52 -3.60 17.32
C GLY A 87 -5.57 -3.24 15.85
N ALA A 88 -6.44 -3.91 15.13
CA ALA A 88 -6.71 -3.68 13.73
C ALA A 88 -8.22 -3.78 13.46
N GLU A 89 -8.70 -2.95 12.56
CA GLU A 89 -10.09 -2.92 12.12
C GLU A 89 -10.17 -2.94 10.61
N LEU A 90 -11.08 -3.75 10.07
CA LEU A 90 -11.44 -3.73 8.66
C LEU A 90 -12.74 -2.96 8.49
N ILE A 91 -12.68 -1.87 7.76
CA ILE A 91 -13.80 -0.97 7.53
C ILE A 91 -14.24 -1.10 6.07
N VAL A 92 -15.50 -1.41 5.85
CA VAL A 92 -16.08 -1.54 4.52
C VAL A 92 -17.22 -0.54 4.40
N ASP A 93 -17.12 0.39 3.45
CA ASP A 93 -18.09 1.46 3.21
C ASP A 93 -18.47 2.24 4.48
N GLY A 94 -17.47 2.55 5.32
CA GLY A 94 -17.64 3.30 6.56
C GLY A 94 -18.11 2.49 7.78
N GLU A 95 -18.38 1.19 7.62
CA GLU A 95 -18.78 0.31 8.73
C GLU A 95 -17.66 -0.65 9.11
N VAL A 96 -17.41 -0.82 10.41
CA VAL A 96 -16.45 -1.79 10.93
C VAL A 96 -17.03 -3.20 10.78
N ARG A 97 -16.43 -4.01 9.89
CA ARG A 97 -16.85 -5.39 9.60
C ARG A 97 -16.06 -6.43 10.36
N ALA A 98 -14.82 -6.15 10.65
CA ALA A 98 -13.96 -7.02 11.43
C ALA A 98 -13.09 -6.19 12.36
N ARG A 99 -12.80 -6.75 13.52
CA ARG A 99 -12.04 -6.08 14.55
C ARG A 99 -11.24 -7.11 15.35
N ALA A 100 -9.97 -6.82 15.57
CA ALA A 100 -9.10 -7.61 16.41
C ALA A 100 -8.31 -6.69 17.32
N TYR A 101 -8.49 -6.83 18.63
CA TYR A 101 -7.75 -6.07 19.63
C TYR A 101 -7.06 -7.03 20.58
N ARG A 102 -5.92 -6.58 21.11
CA ARG A 102 -5.18 -7.34 22.10
C ARG A 102 -6.05 -7.55 23.34
N GLY A 103 -6.16 -8.80 23.79
CA GLY A 103 -6.98 -9.17 24.94
C GLY A 103 -8.47 -9.34 24.65
N GLU A 104 -8.95 -9.08 23.45
CA GLU A 104 -10.31 -9.33 23.04
C GLU A 104 -10.40 -10.59 22.16
N ALA A 105 -11.53 -11.28 22.22
CA ALA A 105 -11.80 -12.39 21.31
C ALA A 105 -11.91 -11.88 19.88
N ARG A 106 -11.33 -12.62 18.92
CA ARG A 106 -11.46 -12.30 17.50
C ARG A 106 -12.92 -12.39 17.09
N ARG A 107 -13.42 -11.31 16.51
CA ARG A 107 -14.71 -11.36 15.82
C ARG A 107 -14.50 -11.91 14.42
N ALA A 108 -15.31 -12.90 14.05
CA ALA A 108 -15.29 -13.43 12.69
C ALA A 108 -15.70 -12.36 11.69
N LEU A 109 -15.03 -12.35 10.54
CA LEU A 109 -15.46 -11.55 9.38
C LEU A 109 -16.87 -12.00 8.98
N GLU A 110 -17.82 -11.10 9.07
CA GLU A 110 -19.07 -11.28 8.36
C GLU A 110 -18.82 -11.19 6.86
N ARG A 111 -19.63 -11.86 6.05
CA ARG A 111 -19.50 -11.80 4.59
C ARG A 111 -19.47 -10.34 4.14
N THR A 112 -18.38 -9.94 3.51
CA THR A 112 -18.35 -8.67 2.79
C THR A 112 -19.39 -8.72 1.69
N THR A 113 -20.26 -7.72 1.67
CA THR A 113 -21.27 -7.59 0.62
C THR A 113 -20.56 -7.48 -0.73
N PRO A 114 -20.91 -8.31 -1.73
CA PRO A 114 -20.37 -8.13 -3.07
C PRO A 114 -20.67 -6.72 -3.57
N GLY A 115 -19.65 -5.95 -4.01
CA GLY A 115 -19.82 -4.60 -4.49
C GLY A 115 -19.44 -3.51 -3.49
N ALA A 116 -18.66 -3.84 -2.46
CA ALA A 116 -18.08 -2.84 -1.57
C ALA A 116 -17.24 -1.82 -2.35
N GLY A 117 -17.58 -0.55 -2.26
CA GLY A 117 -16.88 0.53 -2.98
C GLY A 117 -15.57 0.93 -2.36
N GLN A 118 -15.44 0.83 -1.05
CA GLN A 118 -14.25 1.23 -0.30
C GLN A 118 -13.95 0.28 0.85
N ILE A 119 -12.72 -0.21 0.89
CA ILE A 119 -12.20 -1.06 1.96
C ILE A 119 -11.02 -0.34 2.60
N THR A 120 -11.07 -0.17 3.92
CA THR A 120 -10.00 0.47 4.69
C THR A 120 -9.52 -0.46 5.80
N LEU A 121 -8.22 -0.59 5.91
CA LEU A 121 -7.57 -1.23 7.05
C LEU A 121 -7.09 -0.15 8.02
N ARG A 122 -7.59 -0.17 9.24
CA ARG A 122 -7.14 0.72 10.31
C ARG A 122 -6.29 -0.06 11.28
N LEU A 123 -5.09 0.44 11.54
CA LEU A 123 -4.19 -0.07 12.58
C LEU A 123 -4.19 0.90 13.76
N VAL A 124 -4.31 0.38 14.97
CA VAL A 124 -4.30 1.16 16.20
C VAL A 124 -3.04 0.84 16.98
N PHE A 125 -2.25 1.88 17.27
CA PHE A 125 -1.00 1.78 18.00
C PHE A 125 -1.11 2.43 19.37
N ASP A 126 -0.31 1.95 20.31
CA ASP A 126 -0.11 2.58 21.62
C ASP A 126 0.84 3.77 21.47
N ASP A 127 0.35 4.84 20.86
CA ASP A 127 1.08 6.07 20.62
C ASP A 127 0.13 7.27 20.75
N ALA A 128 0.44 8.17 21.68
CA ALA A 128 -0.39 9.34 21.96
C ALA A 128 -0.41 10.35 20.79
N ARG A 129 0.65 10.39 19.97
CA ARG A 129 0.75 11.31 18.83
C ARG A 129 0.05 10.79 17.57
N TYR A 130 0.18 9.50 17.31
CA TYR A 130 -0.35 8.83 16.12
C TYR A 130 -1.05 7.54 16.53
N PRO A 131 -2.26 7.66 17.15
CA PRO A 131 -2.92 6.48 17.71
C PRO A 131 -3.48 5.53 16.66
N ASP A 132 -3.77 6.01 15.46
CA ASP A 132 -4.33 5.20 14.39
C ASP A 132 -3.72 5.53 13.03
N PHE A 133 -3.73 4.53 12.14
CA PHE A 133 -3.27 4.63 10.77
C PHE A 133 -4.26 3.89 9.85
N GLU A 134 -4.69 4.55 8.77
CA GLU A 134 -5.62 4.01 7.76
C GLU A 134 -4.98 3.87 6.39
#